data_6e8ecb278eb9525bef2097e2943da865
#
_entry.id   6e8ecb278eb9525bef2097e2943da865
#
_cell.length_a   1.000
_cell.length_b   1.000
_cell.length_c   1.000
_cell.angle_alpha   90.00
_cell.angle_beta   90.00
_cell.angle_gamma   90.00
#
_symmetry.space_group_name_H-M   'P 1'
#
loop_
_entity.id
_entity.type
_entity.pdbx_description
1 polymer ?
#
loop_
_entity_poly.entity_id
_entity_poly.type
_entity_poly.pdbx_seq_one_letter_code
_entity_poly.pdbx_strand_id
1 'polypeptide(L)'
;FFSGGITTKKIWGFFYSLLYPALCEEFFHRGIIFRSASSIFKKVPIALLVGTISFSLMHFPDYFFRIYSGNLLFSLSNIADLFLFGLLLAYGYKKTGTLLPWILVHALSDALYL
;
A
#
# COMPACT_ATOMS: atom_id res chain seq x y z
N PHE A 1 8.77 13.73 -9.30
CA PHE A 1 7.93 12.53 -9.11
C PHE A 1 8.44 11.36 -9.94
N PHE A 2 8.61 11.55 -11.24
CA PHE A 2 9.22 10.56 -12.14
C PHE A 2 10.53 11.12 -12.71
N SER A 3 11.53 11.28 -11.86
CA SER A 3 12.83 11.75 -12.32
C SER A 3 13.58 10.60 -13.01
N GLY A 4 13.76 10.75 -14.31
CA GLY A 4 14.46 9.79 -15.14
C GLY A 4 13.56 8.71 -15.74
N GLY A 5 13.97 8.17 -16.88
CA GLY A 5 13.26 7.11 -17.60
C GLY A 5 13.29 5.76 -16.87
N ILE A 6 12.82 4.73 -17.56
CA ILE A 6 12.89 3.34 -17.07
C ILE A 6 14.37 2.93 -17.00
N THR A 7 14.83 2.62 -15.80
CA THR A 7 16.20 2.17 -15.54
C THR A 7 16.22 0.70 -15.16
N THR A 8 17.37 0.05 -15.31
CA THR A 8 17.57 -1.34 -14.86
C THR A 8 17.21 -1.50 -13.37
N LYS A 9 17.54 -0.50 -12.54
CA LYS A 9 17.19 -0.49 -11.12
C LYS A 9 15.66 -0.55 -10.90
N LYS A 10 14.90 0.21 -11.69
CA LYS A 10 13.42 0.21 -11.60
C LYS A 10 12.83 -1.12 -12.07
N ILE A 11 13.40 -1.72 -13.10
CA ILE A 11 12.96 -3.03 -13.59
C ILE A 11 13.16 -4.10 -12.51
N TRP A 12 14.36 -4.19 -11.93
CA TRP A 12 14.63 -5.14 -10.85
C TRP A 12 13.80 -4.83 -9.58
N GLY A 13 13.64 -3.55 -9.27
CA GLY A 13 12.78 -3.10 -8.17
C GLY A 13 11.33 -3.55 -8.32
N PHE A 14 10.79 -3.51 -9.54
CA PHE A 14 9.46 -4.02 -9.83
C PHE A 14 9.33 -5.53 -9.52
N PHE A 15 10.25 -6.34 -10.04
CA PHE A 15 10.20 -7.79 -9.80
C PHE A 15 10.42 -8.13 -8.32
N TYR A 16 11.31 -7.40 -7.64
CA TYR A 16 11.51 -7.57 -6.20
C TYR A 16 10.23 -7.23 -5.43
N SER A 17 9.64 -6.06 -5.68
CA SER A 17 8.42 -5.65 -5.01
C SER A 17 7.22 -6.54 -5.33
N LEU A 18 7.15 -7.09 -6.55
CA LEU A 18 6.10 -8.03 -6.94
C LEU A 18 6.07 -9.26 -6.04
N LEU A 19 7.24 -9.79 -5.68
CA LEU A 19 7.35 -10.95 -4.79
C LEU A 19 7.31 -10.54 -3.31
N TYR A 20 7.91 -9.42 -2.99
CA TYR A 20 7.99 -8.84 -1.67
C TYR A 20 8.44 -7.36 -1.78
N PRO A 21 7.74 -6.36 -1.24
CA PRO A 21 6.62 -6.43 -0.27
C PRO A 21 5.20 -6.47 -0.86
N ALA A 22 4.98 -6.07 -2.13
CA ALA A 22 3.63 -5.87 -2.66
C ALA A 22 2.72 -7.09 -2.50
N LEU A 23 3.20 -8.29 -2.85
CA LEU A 23 2.43 -9.52 -2.69
C LEU A 23 2.01 -9.74 -1.22
N CYS A 24 2.96 -9.63 -0.30
CA CYS A 24 2.71 -9.87 1.13
C CYS A 24 1.77 -8.84 1.74
N GLU A 25 1.98 -7.56 1.41
CA GLU A 25 1.17 -6.47 1.94
C GLU A 25 -0.25 -6.51 1.41
N GLU A 26 -0.43 -6.73 0.11
CA GLU A 26 -1.77 -6.84 -0.47
C GLU A 26 -2.52 -8.06 0.04
N PHE A 27 -1.85 -9.20 0.14
CA PHE A 27 -2.46 -10.40 0.71
C PHE A 27 -2.89 -10.17 2.16
N PHE A 28 -2.05 -9.56 2.98
CA PHE A 28 -2.36 -9.31 4.39
C PHE A 28 -3.48 -8.28 4.56
N HIS A 29 -3.36 -7.11 3.93
CA HIS A 29 -4.30 -6.00 4.17
C HIS A 29 -5.63 -6.18 3.43
N ARG A 30 -5.62 -6.68 2.20
CA ARG A 30 -6.84 -6.89 1.40
C ARG A 30 -7.34 -8.31 1.51
N GLY A 31 -6.44 -9.29 1.46
CA GLY A 31 -6.82 -10.70 1.56
C GLY A 31 -7.27 -11.13 2.95
N ILE A 32 -6.70 -10.56 4.01
CA ILE A 32 -7.04 -10.94 5.39
C ILE A 32 -7.80 -9.84 6.11
N ILE A 33 -7.20 -8.67 6.32
CA ILE A 33 -7.78 -7.60 7.16
C ILE A 33 -9.07 -7.06 6.55
N PHE A 34 -9.07 -6.67 5.30
CA PHE A 34 -10.27 -6.14 4.63
C PHE A 34 -11.40 -7.16 4.60
N ARG A 35 -11.11 -8.40 4.25
CA ARG A 35 -12.13 -9.46 4.20
C ARG A 35 -12.69 -9.78 5.59
N SER A 36 -11.84 -9.83 6.61
CA SER A 36 -12.27 -10.03 8.00
C SER A 36 -13.14 -8.87 8.48
N ALA A 37 -12.73 -7.63 8.21
CA ALA A 37 -13.51 -6.44 8.54
C ALA A 37 -14.86 -6.41 7.82
N SER A 38 -14.91 -6.81 6.55
CA SER A 38 -16.16 -6.94 5.78
C SER A 38 -17.10 -7.95 6.40
N SER A 39 -16.58 -9.07 6.90
CA SER A 39 -17.36 -10.11 7.59
C SER A 39 -17.93 -9.63 8.93
N ILE A 40 -17.13 -8.87 9.71
CA ILE A 40 -17.49 -8.42 11.05
C ILE A 40 -18.46 -7.23 10.98
N PHE A 41 -18.11 -6.21 10.26
CA PHE A 41 -18.88 -4.94 10.24
C PHE A 41 -20.03 -4.95 9.22
N LYS A 42 -19.96 -5.80 8.20
CA LYS A 42 -20.99 -5.91 7.14
C LYS A 42 -21.28 -4.60 6.42
N LYS A 43 -20.36 -3.64 6.52
CA LYS A 43 -20.43 -2.32 5.88
C LYS A 43 -19.14 -2.06 5.10
N VAL A 44 -19.25 -1.97 3.79
CA VAL A 44 -18.09 -1.78 2.90
C VAL A 44 -17.25 -0.54 3.25
N PRO A 45 -17.83 0.64 3.51
CA PRO A 45 -17.01 1.79 3.88
C PRO A 45 -16.15 1.58 5.13
N ILE A 46 -16.68 0.90 6.14
CA ILE A 46 -15.94 0.60 7.37
C ILE A 46 -14.82 -0.39 7.08
N ALA A 47 -15.09 -1.44 6.30
CA ALA A 47 -14.08 -2.42 5.93
C ALA A 47 -12.94 -1.80 5.10
N LEU A 48 -13.26 -0.90 4.16
CA LEU A 48 -12.28 -0.13 3.40
C LEU A 48 -11.40 0.72 4.32
N LEU A 49 -12.00 1.43 5.27
CA LEU A 49 -11.25 2.25 6.22
C LEU A 49 -10.34 1.41 7.11
N VAL A 50 -10.83 0.31 7.67
CA VAL A 50 -10.03 -0.56 8.55
C VAL A 50 -8.81 -1.11 7.81
N GLY A 51 -8.99 -1.64 6.60
CA GLY A 51 -7.89 -2.16 5.80
C GLY A 51 -6.89 -1.07 5.39
N THR A 52 -7.38 0.11 5.03
CA THR A 52 -6.54 1.24 4.61
C THR A 52 -5.77 1.86 5.76
N ILE A 53 -6.41 2.04 6.93
CA ILE A 53 -5.75 2.53 8.14
C ILE A 53 -4.64 1.56 8.56
N SER A 54 -4.94 0.26 8.59
CA SER A 54 -3.95 -0.77 8.89
C SER A 54 -2.73 -0.70 7.96
N PHE A 55 -2.97 -0.61 6.66
CA PHE A 55 -1.92 -0.47 5.65
C PHE A 55 -1.05 0.77 5.89
N SER A 56 -1.67 1.92 6.09
CA SER A 56 -0.95 3.19 6.29
C SER A 56 -0.14 3.20 7.58
N LEU A 57 -0.75 2.78 8.69
CA LEU A 57 -0.11 2.79 10.01
C LEU A 57 1.07 1.83 10.11
N MET A 58 1.05 0.74 9.36
CA MET A 58 2.18 -0.19 9.32
C MET A 58 3.48 0.49 8.86
N HIS A 59 3.38 1.51 8.01
CA HIS A 59 4.53 2.25 7.50
C HIS A 59 5.01 3.38 8.43
N PHE A 60 4.21 3.76 9.42
CA PHE A 60 4.53 4.90 10.29
C PHE A 60 5.89 4.76 11.01
N PRO A 61 6.24 3.60 11.63
CA PRO A 61 7.53 3.47 12.30
C PRO A 61 8.72 3.70 11.36
N ASP A 62 8.62 3.23 10.13
CA ASP A 62 9.68 3.39 9.13
C ASP A 62 9.86 4.86 8.74
N TYR A 63 8.77 5.56 8.44
CA TYR A 63 8.82 6.99 8.13
C TYR A 63 9.31 7.82 9.31
N PHE A 64 8.79 7.56 10.51
CA PHE A 64 9.11 8.38 11.67
C PHE A 64 10.55 8.18 12.14
N PHE A 65 10.99 6.94 12.32
CA PHE A 65 12.30 6.66 12.90
C PHE A 65 13.42 6.63 11.87
N ARG A 66 13.18 6.06 10.71
CA ARG A 66 14.23 5.78 9.74
C ARG A 66 14.36 6.86 8.66
N ILE A 67 13.25 7.26 8.05
CA ILE A 67 13.29 8.18 6.90
C ILE A 67 13.36 9.63 7.35
N TYR A 68 12.52 10.04 8.29
CA TYR A 68 12.39 11.43 8.71
C TYR A 68 13.00 11.75 10.08
N SER A 69 13.71 10.81 10.68
CA SER A 69 14.49 11.02 11.92
C SER A 69 13.69 11.70 13.04
N GLY A 70 12.46 11.28 13.26
CA GLY A 70 11.57 11.82 14.28
C GLY A 70 10.76 13.06 13.87
N ASN A 71 10.78 13.45 12.59
CA ASN A 71 9.94 14.56 12.11
C ASN A 71 8.50 14.08 11.92
N LEU A 72 7.65 14.42 12.88
CA LEU A 72 6.25 14.00 12.92
C LEU A 72 5.45 14.55 11.72
N LEU A 73 5.65 15.81 11.38
CA LEU A 73 4.88 16.45 10.30
C LEU A 73 5.10 15.77 8.95
N PHE A 74 6.35 15.55 8.58
CA PHE A 74 6.67 14.85 7.32
C PHE A 74 6.20 13.39 7.36
N SER A 75 6.33 12.72 8.49
CA SER A 75 5.85 11.34 8.64
C SER A 75 4.35 11.24 8.45
N LEU A 76 3.57 12.13 9.08
CA LEU A 76 2.11 12.16 8.93
C LEU A 76 1.67 12.52 7.52
N SER A 77 2.37 13.45 6.85
CA SER A 77 2.10 13.79 5.45
C SER A 77 2.22 12.57 4.53
N ASN A 78 3.29 11.79 4.69
CA ASN A 78 3.47 10.57 3.90
C ASN A 78 2.48 9.47 4.26
N ILE A 79 2.07 9.36 5.53
CA ILE A 79 1.00 8.44 5.93
C ILE A 79 -0.32 8.83 5.26
N ALA A 80 -0.62 10.13 5.13
CA ALA A 80 -1.81 10.58 4.40
C ALA A 80 -1.78 10.18 2.93
N ASP A 81 -0.63 10.31 2.26
CA ASP A 81 -0.46 9.86 0.88
C ASP A 81 -0.63 8.34 0.74
N LEU A 82 -0.03 7.58 1.65
CA LEU A 82 -0.22 6.13 1.70
C LEU A 82 -1.66 5.73 1.99
N PHE A 83 -2.36 6.49 2.81
CA PHE A 83 -3.78 6.26 3.07
C PHE A 83 -4.60 6.39 1.78
N LEU A 84 -4.39 7.45 1.00
CA LEU A 84 -5.08 7.64 -0.28
C LEU A 84 -4.75 6.53 -1.27
N PHE A 85 -3.49 6.16 -1.37
CA PHE A 85 -3.05 5.05 -2.22
C PHE A 85 -3.65 3.71 -1.76
N GLY A 86 -3.60 3.43 -0.47
CA GLY A 86 -4.19 2.23 0.12
C GLY A 86 -5.71 2.15 -0.08
N LEU A 87 -6.40 3.30 -0.02
CA LEU A 87 -7.83 3.37 -0.29
C LEU A 87 -8.15 3.03 -1.75
N LEU A 88 -7.34 3.51 -2.69
CA LEU A 88 -7.45 3.17 -4.11
C LEU A 88 -7.31 1.66 -4.33
N LEU A 89 -6.29 1.05 -3.75
CA LEU A 89 -6.05 -0.39 -3.86
C LEU A 89 -7.18 -1.21 -3.23
N ALA A 90 -7.65 -0.82 -2.05
CA ALA A 90 -8.74 -1.50 -1.35
C ALA A 90 -10.06 -1.40 -2.12
N TYR A 91 -10.38 -0.22 -2.65
CA TYR A 91 -11.57 -0.01 -3.48
C TYR A 91 -11.50 -0.83 -4.78
N GLY A 92 -10.34 -0.84 -5.43
CA GLY A 92 -10.11 -1.63 -6.62
C GLY A 92 -10.26 -3.13 -6.36
N TYR A 93 -9.71 -3.63 -5.27
CA TYR A 93 -9.90 -5.03 -4.86
C TYR A 93 -11.38 -5.36 -4.61
N LYS A 94 -12.08 -4.49 -3.92
CA LYS A 94 -13.53 -4.66 -3.68
C LYS A 94 -14.31 -4.73 -4.99
N LYS A 95 -13.96 -3.90 -5.97
CA LYS A 95 -14.62 -3.86 -7.29
C LYS A 95 -14.32 -5.08 -8.16
N THR A 96 -13.09 -5.56 -8.16
CA THR A 96 -12.64 -6.64 -9.05
C THR A 96 -12.74 -8.03 -8.42
N GLY A 97 -12.72 -8.11 -7.09
CA GLY A 97 -12.72 -9.39 -6.35
C GLY A 97 -11.41 -10.19 -6.47
N THR A 98 -10.36 -9.62 -7.07
CA THR A 98 -9.07 -10.28 -7.29
C THR A 98 -7.93 -9.39 -6.86
N LEU A 99 -6.88 -9.98 -6.26
CA LEU A 99 -5.70 -9.27 -5.77
C LEU A 99 -4.68 -8.96 -6.86
N LEU A 100 -4.57 -9.81 -7.87
CA LEU A 100 -3.46 -9.75 -8.82
C LEU A 100 -3.25 -8.39 -9.48
N PRO A 101 -4.28 -7.71 -10.05
CA PRO A 101 -4.09 -6.41 -10.66
C PRO A 101 -3.54 -5.37 -9.65
N TRP A 102 -3.96 -5.45 -8.40
CA TRP A 102 -3.59 -4.49 -7.37
C TRP A 102 -2.20 -4.74 -6.79
N ILE A 103 -1.77 -6.00 -6.75
CA ILE A 103 -0.38 -6.36 -6.48
C ILE A 103 0.53 -5.78 -7.57
N LEU A 104 0.14 -5.87 -8.84
CA LEU A 104 0.89 -5.30 -9.95
C LEU A 104 0.97 -3.76 -9.87
N VAL A 105 -0.14 -3.10 -9.57
CA VAL A 105 -0.19 -1.63 -9.37
C VAL A 105 0.70 -1.22 -8.21
N HIS A 106 0.65 -1.94 -7.10
CA HIS A 106 1.49 -1.67 -5.93
C HIS A 106 2.97 -1.83 -6.26
N ALA A 107 3.37 -2.96 -6.84
CA ALA A 107 4.75 -3.21 -7.24
C ALA A 107 5.28 -2.17 -8.26
N LEU A 108 4.43 -1.74 -9.18
CA LEU A 108 4.78 -0.68 -10.13
C LEU A 108 5.00 0.65 -9.41
N SER A 109 4.13 0.99 -8.46
CA SER A 109 4.29 2.20 -7.64
C SER A 109 5.63 2.19 -6.90
N ASP A 110 5.96 1.09 -6.22
CA ASP A 110 7.25 0.96 -5.52
C ASP A 110 8.45 1.14 -6.45
N ALA A 111 8.39 0.52 -7.63
CA ALA A 111 9.47 0.60 -8.61
C ALA A 111 9.67 2.02 -9.16
N LEU A 112 8.60 2.80 -9.29
CA LEU A 112 8.68 4.16 -9.83
C LEU A 112 9.35 5.14 -8.86
N TYR A 113 9.30 4.85 -7.55
CA TYR A 113 9.99 5.65 -6.53
C TYR A 113 11.48 5.32 -6.37
N LEU A 114 11.97 4.30 -7.01
CA LEU A 114 13.39 3.96 -7.02
C LEU A 114 14.18 4.85 -7.99
#